data_11a4dc673a9586d8c17573e5b8679041
#
_entry.id   11a4dc673a9586d8c17573e5b8679041
#
_cell.length_a   1.000
_cell.length_b   1.000
_cell.length_c   1.000
_cell.angle_alpha   90.00
_cell.angle_beta   90.00
_cell.angle_gamma   90.00
#
_symmetry.space_group_name_H-M   'P 1'
#
loop_
_entity.id
_entity.type
_entity.pdbx_description
1 polymer ?
#
loop_
_entity_poly.entity_id
_entity_poly.type
_entity_poly.pdbx_seq_one_letter_code
_entity_poly.pdbx_strand_id
1 'polypeptide(L)'
;MNPYKDMTLAARRARESRWNAKTCARVVHPRFGEVIVPHTSNYAAMLNAAEYWGCDWLEIVDDVKVWAVGPDAVPVKMPRHERNRR
;
A
#
# COMPACT_ATOMS: atom_id res chain seq x y z
N MET A 1 8.26 -13.11 -13.11
CA MET A 1 8.40 -13.75 -11.79
C MET A 1 7.57 -13.05 -10.74
N ASN A 2 6.92 -13.80 -9.91
CA ASN A 2 6.11 -13.24 -8.83
C ASN A 2 6.99 -13.02 -7.59
N PRO A 3 7.26 -11.77 -7.21
CA PRO A 3 8.12 -11.50 -6.05
C PRO A 3 7.56 -12.02 -4.72
N TYR A 4 6.26 -12.27 -4.69
CA TYR A 4 5.62 -12.73 -3.45
C TYR A 4 5.79 -14.21 -3.20
N LYS A 5 6.22 -14.97 -4.20
CA LYS A 5 6.49 -16.39 -4.01
C LYS A 5 7.62 -16.62 -3.02
N ASP A 6 8.60 -15.74 -3.03
CA ASP A 6 9.78 -15.91 -2.20
C ASP A 6 9.68 -15.15 -0.88
N MET A 7 8.52 -14.58 -0.62
CA MET A 7 8.32 -13.82 0.60
C MET A 7 8.27 -14.76 1.81
N THR A 8 9.03 -14.44 2.84
CA THR A 8 9.01 -15.24 4.07
C THR A 8 7.67 -15.11 4.77
N LEU A 9 7.40 -16.03 5.69
CA LEU A 9 6.17 -15.95 6.48
C LEU A 9 6.09 -14.67 7.29
N ALA A 10 7.22 -14.23 7.85
CA ALA A 10 7.27 -12.97 8.60
C ALA A 10 6.92 -11.79 7.70
N ALA A 11 7.45 -11.77 6.48
CA ALA A 11 7.16 -10.70 5.54
C ALA A 11 5.70 -10.70 5.12
N ARG A 12 5.11 -11.88 4.93
CA ARG A 12 3.69 -11.99 4.61
C ARG A 12 2.81 -11.45 5.73
N ARG A 13 3.14 -11.78 6.96
CA ARG A 13 2.39 -11.31 8.12
C ARG A 13 2.51 -9.80 8.28
N ALA A 14 3.71 -9.27 8.05
CA ALA A 14 3.91 -7.83 8.11
C ALA A 14 3.08 -7.11 7.05
N ARG A 15 3.02 -7.68 5.83
CA ARG A 15 2.21 -7.12 4.76
C ARG A 15 0.72 -7.15 5.12
N GLU A 16 0.25 -8.28 5.60
CA GLU A 16 -1.15 -8.41 5.98
C GLU A 16 -1.52 -7.47 7.12
N SER A 17 -0.64 -7.35 8.10
CA SER A 17 -0.85 -6.43 9.21
C SER A 17 -0.96 -4.99 8.73
N ARG A 18 -0.09 -4.63 7.79
CA ARG A 18 -0.08 -3.30 7.19
C ARG A 18 -1.39 -3.00 6.46
N TRP A 19 -1.94 -4.00 5.75
CA TRP A 19 -3.19 -3.83 5.02
C TRP A 19 -4.44 -3.96 5.89
N ASN A 20 -4.30 -4.51 7.10
CA ASN A 20 -5.43 -4.69 8.01
C ASN A 20 -5.53 -3.59 9.06
N ALA A 21 -4.81 -2.50 8.87
CA ALA A 21 -4.86 -1.37 9.81
C ALA A 21 -6.27 -0.81 9.87
N LYS A 22 -6.66 -0.33 11.05
CA LYS A 22 -8.02 0.18 11.27
C LYS A 22 -8.17 1.65 10.91
N THR A 23 -7.08 2.35 10.75
CA THR A 23 -7.10 3.74 10.30
C THR A 23 -6.61 3.80 8.87
N CYS A 24 -6.91 4.90 8.18
CA CYS A 24 -6.49 5.08 6.80
C CYS A 24 -5.87 6.44 6.58
N ALA A 25 -5.19 6.58 5.46
CA ALA A 25 -4.62 7.85 5.03
C ALA A 25 -4.77 7.98 3.53
N ARG A 26 -4.79 9.22 3.08
CA ARG A 26 -4.77 9.54 1.66
C ARG A 26 -3.33 9.73 1.24
N VAL A 27 -2.90 8.98 0.23
CA VAL A 27 -1.55 9.05 -0.31
C VAL A 27 -1.63 9.66 -1.69
N VAL A 28 -0.84 10.70 -1.93
CA VAL A 28 -0.88 11.46 -3.18
C VAL A 28 0.50 11.46 -3.81
N HIS A 29 0.56 11.21 -5.11
CA HIS A 29 1.80 11.26 -5.86
C HIS A 29 1.53 11.90 -7.22
N PRO A 30 2.40 12.80 -7.70
CA PRO A 30 2.15 13.53 -8.95
C PRO A 30 1.92 12.63 -10.16
N ARG A 31 2.57 11.48 -10.19
CA ARG A 31 2.50 10.59 -11.34
C ARG A 31 1.38 9.57 -11.24
N PHE A 32 1.07 9.11 -10.03
CA PHE A 32 0.09 8.04 -9.84
C PHE A 32 -1.28 8.52 -9.37
N GLY A 33 -1.35 9.76 -8.89
CA GLY A 33 -2.60 10.31 -8.42
C GLY A 33 -2.80 10.10 -6.93
N GLU A 34 -3.99 9.71 -6.54
CA GLU A 34 -4.39 9.70 -5.15
C GLU A 34 -5.04 8.36 -4.82
N VAL A 35 -4.75 7.83 -3.64
CA VAL A 35 -5.39 6.60 -3.17
C VAL A 35 -5.54 6.67 -1.65
N ILE A 36 -6.61 6.08 -1.14
CA ILE A 36 -6.80 5.93 0.30
C ILE A 36 -6.43 4.51 0.66
N VAL A 37 -5.51 4.35 1.60
CA VAL A 37 -4.97 3.05 2.00
C VAL A 37 -4.98 2.91 3.51
N PRO A 38 -4.95 1.68 4.03
CA PRO A 38 -4.78 1.48 5.48
C PRO A 38 -3.47 2.11 5.96
N HIS A 39 -3.47 2.59 7.19
CA HIS A 39 -2.38 3.40 7.71
C HIS A 39 -2.08 3.02 9.16
N THR A 40 -0.93 2.42 9.40
CA THR A 40 -0.38 2.25 10.75
C THR A 40 0.69 3.30 11.01
N SER A 41 1.35 3.75 9.94
CA SER A 41 2.33 4.83 9.96
C SER A 41 2.36 5.41 8.56
N ASN A 42 2.99 6.57 8.41
CA ASN A 42 3.14 7.17 7.07
C ASN A 42 3.93 6.26 6.15
N TYR A 43 4.96 5.59 6.69
CA TYR A 43 5.74 4.66 5.91
C TYR A 43 4.89 3.48 5.43
N ALA A 44 4.07 2.92 6.33
CA ALA A 44 3.19 1.82 5.97
C ALA A 44 2.17 2.23 4.89
N ALA A 45 1.60 3.43 5.01
CA ALA A 45 0.66 3.93 4.01
C ALA A 45 1.35 4.08 2.65
N MET A 46 2.57 4.60 2.65
CA MET A 46 3.33 4.72 1.41
C MET A 46 3.57 3.35 0.76
N LEU A 47 3.95 2.36 1.57
CA LEU A 47 4.16 1.01 1.05
C LEU A 47 2.87 0.43 0.47
N ASN A 48 1.75 0.64 1.15
CA ASN A 48 0.46 0.17 0.66
C ASN A 48 0.10 0.83 -0.67
N ALA A 49 0.32 2.13 -0.77
CA ALA A 49 0.05 2.86 -2.01
C ALA A 49 0.93 2.37 -3.15
N ALA A 50 2.22 2.20 -2.89
CA ALA A 50 3.15 1.71 -3.91
C ALA A 50 2.71 0.32 -4.40
N GLU A 51 2.33 -0.54 -3.49
CA GLU A 51 1.86 -1.86 -3.86
C GLU A 51 0.59 -1.79 -4.70
N TYR A 52 -0.34 -0.93 -4.31
CA TYR A 52 -1.59 -0.75 -5.06
C TYR A 52 -1.32 -0.22 -6.47
N TRP A 53 -0.38 0.71 -6.60
CA TRP A 53 -0.04 1.29 -7.90
C TRP A 53 0.86 0.38 -8.73
N GLY A 54 1.38 -0.71 -8.14
CA GLY A 54 2.24 -1.65 -8.85
C GLY A 54 3.65 -1.14 -9.08
N CYS A 55 4.16 -0.32 -8.20
CA CYS A 55 5.51 0.22 -8.30
C CYS A 55 6.30 -0.05 -7.03
N ASP A 56 7.62 0.17 -7.11
CA ASP A 56 8.49 0.09 -5.95
C ASP A 56 8.33 1.38 -5.15
N TRP A 57 8.30 1.28 -3.82
CA TRP A 57 8.16 2.47 -2.97
C TRP A 57 9.29 3.48 -3.21
N LEU A 58 10.46 3.02 -3.64
CA LEU A 58 11.58 3.91 -3.97
C LEU A 58 11.24 4.87 -5.11
N GLU A 59 10.30 4.50 -5.98
CA GLU A 59 9.89 5.35 -7.09
C GLU A 59 9.05 6.53 -6.64
N ILE A 60 8.43 6.45 -5.47
CA ILE A 60 7.50 7.48 -5.03
C ILE A 60 7.95 8.22 -3.77
N VAL A 61 8.97 7.72 -3.08
CA VAL A 61 9.31 8.20 -1.74
C VAL A 61 9.62 9.70 -1.68
N ASP A 62 10.21 10.24 -2.74
CA ASP A 62 10.63 11.64 -2.75
C ASP A 62 9.47 12.62 -2.96
N ASP A 63 8.41 12.18 -3.62
CA ASP A 63 7.32 13.07 -4.03
C ASP A 63 5.98 12.71 -3.42
N VAL A 64 5.92 11.64 -2.67
CA VAL A 64 4.65 11.19 -2.09
C VAL A 64 4.29 12.04 -0.88
N LYS A 65 3.01 12.30 -0.71
CA LYS A 65 2.48 12.97 0.47
C LYS A 65 1.39 12.11 1.08
N VAL A 66 1.36 12.09 2.42
CA VAL A 66 0.41 11.28 3.16
C VAL A 66 -0.40 12.22 4.05
N TRP A 67 -1.71 12.14 3.93
CA TRP A 67 -2.63 13.03 4.63
C TRP A 67 -3.59 12.22 5.49
N ALA A 68 -3.88 12.72 6.68
CA ALA A 68 -4.92 12.11 7.50
C ALA A 68 -6.27 12.26 6.81
N VAL A 69 -7.14 11.28 7.01
CA VAL A 69 -8.51 11.31 6.47
C VAL A 69 -9.49 11.03 7.59
N GLY A 70 -10.73 11.42 7.35
CA GLY A 70 -11.78 11.23 8.33
C GLY A 70 -12.23 9.78 8.43
N PRO A 71 -13.06 9.46 9.43
CA PRO A 71 -13.49 8.08 9.67
C PRO A 71 -14.39 7.51 8.57
N ASP A 72 -14.94 8.36 7.71
CA ASP A 72 -15.79 7.91 6.62
C ASP A 72 -15.01 7.49 5.38
N ALA A 73 -13.70 7.69 5.37
CA ALA A 73 -12.88 7.33 4.22
C ALA A 73 -12.82 5.81 4.08
N VAL A 74 -12.93 5.34 2.85
CA VAL A 74 -12.92 3.92 2.54
C VAL A 74 -11.63 3.58 1.80
N PRO A 75 -10.75 2.78 2.38
CA PRO A 75 -9.49 2.44 1.71
C PRO A 75 -9.71 1.40 0.63
N VAL A 76 -8.78 1.38 -0.32
CA VAL A 76 -8.76 0.33 -1.32
C VAL A 76 -8.41 -0.99 -0.66
N LYS A 77 -8.76 -2.08 -1.33
CA LYS A 77 -8.46 -3.42 -0.83
C LYS A 77 -7.05 -3.82 -1.22
N MET A 78 -6.47 -4.69 -0.41
CA MET A 78 -5.16 -5.23 -0.69
C MET A 78 -5.12 -5.86 -2.07
N PRO A 79 -4.15 -5.49 -2.91
CA PRO A 79 -4.06 -6.07 -4.25
C PRO A 79 -3.73 -7.57 -4.17
N ARG A 80 -4.22 -8.29 -5.15
CA ARG A 80 -3.90 -9.70 -5.30
C ARG A 80 -2.68 -9.87 -6.19
N HIS A 81 -1.90 -10.90 -5.90
CA HIS A 81 -0.68 -11.14 -6.64
C HIS A 81 -0.64 -12.51 -7.28
N GLU A 82 -1.66 -13.26 -7.07
CA GLU A 82 -1.69 -14.61 -7.58
C GLU A 82 -2.24 -14.67 -8.98
N ARG A 83 -2.59 -13.71 -9.49
CA ARG A 83 -3.18 -13.80 -10.66
C ARG A 83 -2.55 -13.56 -11.74
N ASN A 84 -2.31 -13.81 -11.97
CA ASN A 84 -1.78 -13.58 -12.84
C ASN A 84 -1.68 -14.52 -13.64
N ARG A 85 -2.06 -15.07 -13.66
CA ARG A 85 -2.11 -15.91 -14.31
C ARG A 85 -2.55 -16.08 -15.17
N ARG A 86 -2.60 -16.20 -15.55
CA ARG A 86 -2.96 -16.56 -16.33
C ARG A 86 -2.76 -16.88 -16.85
#